data_aeab7ec60829874904df05c1da42013f
#
_entry.id   aeab7ec60829874904df05c1da42013f
#
_cell.length_a   1.000
_cell.length_b   1.000
_cell.length_c   1.000
_cell.angle_alpha   90.00
_cell.angle_beta   90.00
_cell.angle_gamma   90.00
#
_symmetry.space_group_name_H-M   'P 1'
#
loop_
_entity.id
_entity.type
_entity.pdbx_description
1 polymer ?
#
loop_
_entity_poly.entity_id
_entity_poly.type
_entity_poly.pdbx_seq_one_letter_code
_entity_poly.pdbx_strand_id
1 'polypeptide(L)'
;MAGLTDKLKNYAYDLGVTAIGTAPVNRYKLAPPGHRPADFLTAAKSVVTFAYKLNNKPLNNLPITRNQYMVEFEAANQFLLQTAHKIARFLESSGFESVAFGPEAAIGDYPRLRGDLSHKHSAVLCGLGSFGINNLLLTPEHQARVRLASVITTAPLDYDKSLDESGCSRCLKCVRECPSCALDDWEKSYSPQTGWTINKEKCAHYMFVANTGKRCGLCVRACATK
;
A
#
# COMPACT_ATOMS: atom_id res chain seq x y z
N MET A 1 25.64 7.20 -17.92
CA MET A 1 25.55 7.22 -16.42
C MET A 1 24.09 6.96 -16.06
N ALA A 2 23.82 6.11 -15.06
CA ALA A 2 22.44 5.82 -14.60
C ALA A 2 21.75 7.12 -14.13
N GLY A 3 20.50 7.33 -14.54
CA GLY A 3 19.68 8.45 -14.13
C GLY A 3 19.38 8.46 -12.63
N LEU A 4 18.82 9.55 -12.10
CA LEU A 4 18.44 9.62 -10.68
C LEU A 4 17.43 8.51 -10.32
N THR A 5 16.48 8.24 -11.22
CA THR A 5 15.45 7.20 -11.04
C THR A 5 16.08 5.81 -10.89
N ASP A 6 17.05 5.45 -11.73
CA ASP A 6 17.74 4.16 -11.65
C ASP A 6 18.53 4.03 -10.35
N LYS A 7 19.25 5.10 -9.96
CA LYS A 7 19.98 5.12 -8.70
C LYS A 7 19.05 4.95 -7.49
N LEU A 8 17.92 5.63 -7.51
CA LEU A 8 16.89 5.52 -6.47
C LEU A 8 16.32 4.11 -6.37
N LYS A 9 15.94 3.52 -7.51
CA LYS A 9 15.39 2.16 -7.54
C LYS A 9 16.40 1.12 -7.07
N ASN A 10 17.65 1.22 -7.53
CA ASN A 10 18.74 0.33 -7.09
C ASN A 10 18.97 0.48 -5.58
N TYR A 11 19.08 1.71 -5.08
CA TYR A 11 19.20 1.94 -3.64
C TYR A 11 18.06 1.33 -2.83
N ALA A 12 16.82 1.44 -3.29
CA ALA A 12 15.66 0.83 -2.63
C ALA A 12 15.74 -0.70 -2.63
N TYR A 13 16.16 -1.32 -3.74
CA TYR A 13 16.37 -2.77 -3.81
C TYR A 13 17.50 -3.24 -2.89
N ASP A 14 18.60 -2.48 -2.80
CA ASP A 14 19.72 -2.75 -1.86
C ASP A 14 19.26 -2.68 -0.40
N LEU A 15 18.25 -1.86 -0.08
CA LEU A 15 17.62 -1.82 1.23
C LEU A 15 16.70 -3.02 1.51
N GLY A 16 16.37 -3.84 0.50
CA GLY A 16 15.50 -5.02 0.64
C GLY A 16 14.04 -4.80 0.24
N VAL A 17 13.73 -3.73 -0.48
CA VAL A 17 12.39 -3.49 -1.04
C VAL A 17 12.09 -4.57 -2.10
N THR A 18 10.85 -5.07 -2.09
CA THR A 18 10.44 -6.13 -3.03
C THR A 18 10.02 -5.58 -4.39
N ALA A 19 9.38 -4.42 -4.40
CA ALA A 19 8.97 -3.72 -5.62
C ALA A 19 8.91 -2.22 -5.37
N ILE A 20 9.24 -1.42 -6.38
CA ILE A 20 9.23 0.04 -6.33
C ILE A 20 8.75 0.60 -7.66
N GLY A 21 7.95 1.65 -7.59
CA GLY A 21 7.47 2.37 -8.78
C GLY A 21 7.33 3.86 -8.50
N THR A 22 7.22 4.62 -9.57
CA THR A 22 7.17 6.07 -9.58
C THR A 22 6.02 6.59 -10.43
N ALA A 23 5.37 7.66 -9.98
CA ALA A 23 4.28 8.31 -10.71
C ALA A 23 4.38 9.83 -10.63
N PRO A 24 3.96 10.56 -11.67
CA PRO A 24 3.84 12.01 -11.61
C PRO A 24 2.63 12.42 -10.76
N VAL A 25 2.73 13.56 -10.07
CA VAL A 25 1.65 14.08 -9.22
C VAL A 25 0.35 14.35 -9.98
N ASN A 26 0.41 14.59 -11.27
CA ASN A 26 -0.78 14.82 -12.08
C ASN A 26 -1.71 13.60 -12.22
N ARG A 27 -1.23 12.38 -11.91
CA ARG A 27 -2.08 11.17 -11.83
C ARG A 27 -2.98 11.14 -10.60
N TYR A 28 -2.75 12.03 -9.61
CA TYR A 28 -3.50 12.09 -8.34
C TYR A 28 -4.72 13.01 -8.37
N LYS A 29 -5.22 13.38 -9.55
CA LYS A 29 -6.36 14.32 -9.73
C LYS A 29 -7.65 13.86 -9.01
N LEU A 30 -7.85 12.55 -8.90
CA LEU A 30 -9.02 11.96 -8.23
C LEU A 30 -8.86 11.86 -6.69
N ALA A 31 -7.69 12.14 -6.15
CA ALA A 31 -7.51 12.17 -4.71
C ALA A 31 -8.30 13.34 -4.09
N PRO A 32 -8.99 13.12 -2.97
CA PRO A 32 -9.73 14.19 -2.31
C PRO A 32 -8.79 15.31 -1.83
N PRO A 33 -9.30 16.54 -1.63
CA PRO A 33 -8.55 17.61 -0.98
C PRO A 33 -8.01 17.17 0.37
N GLY A 34 -6.78 17.59 0.73
CA GLY A 34 -6.07 17.17 1.93
C GLY A 34 -5.36 15.80 1.82
N HIS A 35 -5.49 15.11 0.68
CA HIS A 35 -4.89 13.79 0.43
C HIS A 35 -4.09 13.72 -0.88
N ARG A 36 -3.86 14.86 -1.51
CA ARG A 36 -3.08 14.99 -2.76
C ARG A 36 -1.60 15.20 -2.43
N PRO A 37 -0.67 14.74 -3.26
CA PRO A 37 0.75 15.02 -3.04
C PRO A 37 1.07 16.51 -2.84
N ALA A 38 0.42 17.41 -3.58
CA ALA A 38 0.62 18.85 -3.45
C ALA A 38 0.11 19.46 -2.13
N ASP A 39 -0.78 18.77 -1.41
CA ASP A 39 -1.26 19.22 -0.10
C ASP A 39 -0.17 19.06 0.98
N PHE A 40 0.82 18.17 0.76
CA PHE A 40 1.92 17.90 1.68
C PHE A 40 3.25 18.52 1.23
N LEU A 41 3.44 18.68 -0.07
CA LEU A 41 4.63 19.30 -0.67
C LEU A 41 4.17 20.06 -1.93
N THR A 42 4.02 21.37 -1.81
CA THR A 42 3.46 22.24 -2.86
C THR A 42 4.20 22.11 -4.19
N ALA A 43 5.53 21.99 -4.16
CA ALA A 43 6.37 21.84 -5.35
C ALA A 43 6.56 20.38 -5.78
N ALA A 44 5.76 19.43 -5.25
CA ALA A 44 5.88 18.01 -5.59
C ALA A 44 5.76 17.76 -7.10
N LYS A 45 6.65 16.92 -7.62
CA LYS A 45 6.65 16.46 -9.02
C LYS A 45 6.38 14.98 -9.14
N SER A 46 6.89 14.19 -8.19
CA SER A 46 6.86 12.74 -8.24
C SER A 46 6.41 12.13 -6.92
N VAL A 47 5.79 10.97 -7.02
CA VAL A 47 5.53 10.08 -5.89
C VAL A 47 6.26 8.77 -6.16
N VAL A 48 6.98 8.30 -5.16
CA VAL A 48 7.64 7.00 -5.13
C VAL A 48 6.83 6.10 -4.20
N THR A 49 6.39 4.93 -4.67
CA THR A 49 5.72 3.94 -3.83
C THR A 49 6.45 2.63 -3.92
N PHE A 50 6.60 1.95 -2.80
CA PHE A 50 7.32 0.69 -2.75
C PHE A 50 6.62 -0.31 -1.84
N ALA A 51 6.90 -1.58 -2.09
CA ALA A 51 6.28 -2.73 -1.46
C ALA A 51 7.31 -3.60 -0.76
N TYR A 52 6.92 -4.20 0.35
CA TYR A 52 7.66 -5.23 1.06
C TYR A 52 6.78 -6.46 1.23
N LYS A 53 7.29 -7.64 0.81
CA LYS A 53 6.58 -8.91 0.88
C LYS A 53 6.52 -9.43 2.31
N LEU A 54 5.33 -9.84 2.73
CA LEU A 54 5.13 -10.55 4.00
C LEU A 54 5.51 -12.03 3.88
N ASN A 55 6.06 -12.60 4.95
CA ASN A 55 6.35 -14.02 5.05
C ASN A 55 5.07 -14.87 4.97
N ASN A 56 5.13 -15.96 4.20
CA ASN A 56 3.96 -16.76 3.90
C ASN A 56 3.44 -17.54 5.12
N LYS A 57 4.32 -18.06 5.97
CA LYS A 57 3.90 -19.01 7.02
C LYS A 57 2.99 -18.40 8.08
N PRO A 58 3.29 -17.19 8.63
CA PRO A 58 2.37 -16.51 9.55
C PRO A 58 0.99 -16.25 8.94
N LEU A 59 0.95 -15.89 7.65
CA LEU A 59 -0.29 -15.66 6.92
C LEU A 59 -1.08 -16.95 6.66
N ASN A 60 -0.42 -17.99 6.14
CA ASN A 60 -1.07 -19.24 5.77
C ASN A 60 -1.72 -19.94 6.96
N ASN A 61 -1.15 -19.78 8.14
CA ASN A 61 -1.65 -20.41 9.36
C ASN A 61 -2.72 -19.59 10.10
N LEU A 62 -3.11 -18.41 9.59
CA LEU A 62 -4.24 -17.65 10.16
C LEU A 62 -5.52 -18.51 10.14
N PRO A 63 -6.40 -18.43 11.14
CA PRO A 63 -6.35 -17.52 12.30
C PRO A 63 -5.49 -18.05 13.48
N ILE A 64 -4.92 -19.24 13.40
CA ILE A 64 -4.21 -19.91 14.53
C ILE A 64 -2.97 -19.11 14.94
N THR A 65 -2.18 -18.64 13.96
CA THR A 65 -0.92 -17.91 14.21
C THR A 65 -1.10 -16.39 14.27
N ARG A 66 -2.15 -15.92 14.90
CA ARG A 66 -2.46 -14.50 14.92
C ARG A 66 -1.38 -13.64 15.58
N ASN A 67 -0.75 -14.12 16.64
CA ASN A 67 0.36 -13.40 17.29
C ASN A 67 1.58 -13.31 16.38
N GLN A 68 1.93 -14.39 15.68
CA GLN A 68 3.04 -14.44 14.73
C GLN A 68 2.77 -13.54 13.51
N TYR A 69 1.49 -13.47 13.08
CA TYR A 69 1.11 -12.51 12.04
C TYR A 69 1.26 -11.05 12.52
N MET A 70 0.98 -10.75 13.79
CA MET A 70 1.23 -9.42 14.35
C MET A 70 2.72 -9.08 14.33
N VAL A 71 3.60 -10.02 14.73
CA VAL A 71 5.06 -9.82 14.65
C VAL A 71 5.50 -9.53 13.22
N GLU A 72 5.04 -10.31 12.25
CA GLU A 72 5.31 -10.10 10.82
C GLU A 72 4.83 -8.73 10.32
N PHE A 73 3.61 -8.37 10.70
CA PHE A 73 2.98 -7.11 10.31
C PHE A 73 3.77 -5.90 10.85
N GLU A 74 4.14 -5.93 12.12
CA GLU A 74 4.87 -4.85 12.78
C GLU A 74 6.30 -4.75 12.28
N ALA A 75 7.00 -5.86 12.11
CA ALA A 75 8.35 -5.88 11.54
C ALA A 75 8.38 -5.29 10.12
N ALA A 76 7.41 -5.67 9.28
CA ALA A 76 7.27 -5.10 7.94
C ALA A 76 6.96 -3.60 7.97
N ASN A 77 6.14 -3.15 8.92
CA ASN A 77 5.85 -1.72 9.08
C ASN A 77 7.08 -0.92 9.51
N GLN A 78 7.85 -1.41 10.46
CA GLN A 78 9.08 -0.76 10.90
C GLN A 78 10.12 -0.69 9.77
N PHE A 79 10.30 -1.78 9.04
CA PHE A 79 11.16 -1.82 7.86
C PHE A 79 10.76 -0.76 6.84
N LEU A 80 9.47 -0.69 6.49
CA LEU A 80 8.96 0.26 5.50
C LEU A 80 9.06 1.71 5.97
N LEU A 81 8.81 1.99 7.26
CA LEU A 81 8.96 3.32 7.83
C LEU A 81 10.41 3.81 7.72
N GLN A 82 11.37 2.98 8.12
CA GLN A 82 12.79 3.30 8.02
C GLN A 82 13.24 3.45 6.57
N THR A 83 12.73 2.60 5.67
CA THR A 83 13.03 2.68 4.24
C THR A 83 12.48 3.95 3.62
N ALA A 84 11.25 4.35 3.97
CA ALA A 84 10.68 5.63 3.51
C ALA A 84 11.54 6.82 3.92
N HIS A 85 12.00 6.83 5.18
CA HIS A 85 12.92 7.86 5.67
C HIS A 85 14.27 7.86 4.92
N LYS A 86 14.86 6.69 4.70
CA LYS A 86 16.14 6.57 3.96
C LYS A 86 16.02 7.03 2.50
N ILE A 87 14.90 6.68 1.83
CA ILE A 87 14.61 7.14 0.45
C ILE A 87 14.43 8.65 0.42
N ALA A 88 13.69 9.24 1.36
CA ALA A 88 13.56 10.70 1.45
C ALA A 88 14.92 11.37 1.63
N ARG A 89 15.76 10.87 2.55
CA ARG A 89 17.12 11.40 2.75
C ARG A 89 18.03 11.25 1.53
N PHE A 90 17.92 10.15 0.78
CA PHE A 90 18.63 9.96 -0.48
C PHE A 90 18.26 11.04 -1.50
N LEU A 91 16.98 11.36 -1.63
CA LEU A 91 16.50 12.41 -2.52
C LEU A 91 16.91 13.80 -2.04
N GLU A 92 16.86 14.07 -0.74
CA GLU A 92 17.35 15.33 -0.16
C GLU A 92 18.84 15.53 -0.36
N SER A 93 19.64 14.48 -0.18
CA SER A 93 21.10 14.54 -0.47
C SER A 93 21.40 14.75 -1.96
N SER A 94 20.43 14.49 -2.83
CA SER A 94 20.46 14.78 -4.27
C SER A 94 19.93 16.18 -4.62
N GLY A 95 19.58 17.01 -3.63
CA GLY A 95 19.13 18.39 -3.80
C GLY A 95 17.62 18.56 -3.98
N PHE A 96 16.79 17.56 -3.60
CA PHE A 96 15.33 17.60 -3.77
C PHE A 96 14.61 17.48 -2.43
N GLU A 97 13.59 18.31 -2.21
CA GLU A 97 12.72 18.19 -1.05
C GLU A 97 11.91 16.89 -1.11
N SER A 98 11.67 16.27 0.05
CA SER A 98 10.96 15.00 0.14
C SER A 98 10.20 14.84 1.44
N VAL A 99 9.02 14.21 1.37
CA VAL A 99 8.18 13.86 2.51
C VAL A 99 7.91 12.37 2.52
N ALA A 100 8.33 11.70 3.59
CA ALA A 100 8.14 10.26 3.78
C ALA A 100 6.78 9.95 4.43
N PHE A 101 6.08 8.94 3.91
CA PHE A 101 4.84 8.40 4.46
C PHE A 101 5.07 6.94 4.84
N GLY A 102 5.00 6.65 6.13
CA GLY A 102 5.08 5.29 6.65
C GLY A 102 3.85 4.44 6.29
N PRO A 103 3.93 3.11 6.49
CA PRO A 103 2.90 2.16 6.03
C PRO A 103 1.56 2.29 6.75
N GLU A 104 1.52 2.94 7.89
CA GLU A 104 0.31 3.31 8.61
C GLU A 104 0.37 4.79 8.96
N ALA A 105 -0.68 5.51 8.63
CA ALA A 105 -0.89 6.82 9.17
C ALA A 105 -1.33 6.66 10.62
N ALA A 106 -0.37 6.64 11.52
CA ALA A 106 -0.64 6.53 12.96
C ALA A 106 -1.48 7.71 13.49
N ILE A 107 -1.56 8.80 12.72
CA ILE A 107 -2.07 10.10 13.18
C ILE A 107 -3.08 10.68 12.19
N GLY A 108 -3.42 9.94 11.13
CA GLY A 108 -4.42 10.37 10.18
C GLY A 108 -5.81 10.50 10.83
N ASP A 109 -6.77 10.85 10.03
CA ASP A 109 -8.17 10.99 10.44
C ASP A 109 -8.72 9.66 10.98
N TYR A 110 -8.32 9.34 12.21
CA TYR A 110 -8.69 8.09 12.88
C TYR A 110 -10.20 7.88 12.94
N PRO A 111 -11.03 8.91 13.22
CA PRO A 111 -12.48 8.77 13.16
C PRO A 111 -13.01 8.36 11.80
N ARG A 112 -12.33 8.75 10.71
CA ARG A 112 -12.72 8.39 9.34
C ARG A 112 -11.99 7.16 8.80
N LEU A 113 -11.11 6.54 9.58
CA LEU A 113 -10.30 5.38 9.17
C LEU A 113 -9.58 5.65 7.82
N ARG A 114 -8.96 6.81 7.71
CA ARG A 114 -8.33 7.32 6.50
C ARG A 114 -6.94 7.86 6.82
N GLY A 115 -5.93 7.43 6.07
CA GLY A 115 -4.58 7.98 6.16
C GLY A 115 -4.42 9.25 5.31
N ASP A 116 -3.34 9.98 5.53
CA ASP A 116 -3.00 11.19 4.79
C ASP A 116 -2.81 10.90 3.30
N LEU A 117 -1.98 9.93 2.95
CA LEU A 117 -1.78 9.45 1.59
C LEU A 117 -2.24 7.99 1.46
N SER A 118 -3.00 7.68 0.41
CA SER A 118 -3.40 6.30 0.14
C SER A 118 -2.31 5.54 -0.62
N HIS A 119 -1.47 4.78 0.10
CA HIS A 119 -0.42 3.94 -0.51
C HIS A 119 -0.96 2.96 -1.55
N LYS A 120 -2.17 2.44 -1.39
CA LYS A 120 -2.77 1.51 -2.35
C LYS A 120 -3.07 2.18 -3.69
N HIS A 121 -3.67 3.37 -3.66
CA HIS A 121 -3.88 4.15 -4.87
C HIS A 121 -2.55 4.59 -5.49
N SER A 122 -1.61 5.05 -4.65
CA SER A 122 -0.26 5.40 -5.11
C SER A 122 0.42 4.22 -5.79
N ALA A 123 0.33 3.03 -5.23
CA ALA A 123 0.92 1.82 -5.82
C ALA A 123 0.33 1.47 -7.19
N VAL A 124 -1.00 1.63 -7.36
CA VAL A 124 -1.63 1.45 -8.69
C VAL A 124 -1.14 2.50 -9.68
N LEU A 125 -1.09 3.77 -9.28
CA LEU A 125 -0.60 4.85 -10.13
C LEU A 125 0.88 4.72 -10.47
N CYS A 126 1.68 4.09 -9.59
CA CYS A 126 3.10 3.77 -9.79
C CYS A 126 3.32 2.41 -10.51
N GLY A 127 2.28 1.74 -10.99
CA GLY A 127 2.41 0.52 -11.77
C GLY A 127 2.77 -0.74 -10.97
N LEU A 128 2.56 -0.76 -9.66
CA LEU A 128 2.90 -1.93 -8.84
C LEU A 128 1.83 -3.03 -8.82
N GLY A 129 0.64 -2.75 -9.29
CA GLY A 129 -0.47 -3.70 -9.28
C GLY A 129 -1.82 -3.05 -9.53
N SER A 130 -2.88 -3.77 -9.23
CA SER A 130 -4.27 -3.33 -9.31
C SER A 130 -5.03 -3.62 -8.03
N PHE A 131 -6.21 -3.02 -7.82
CA PHE A 131 -7.05 -3.37 -6.69
C PHE A 131 -7.71 -4.73 -6.86
N GLY A 132 -7.72 -5.53 -5.79
CA GLY A 132 -8.61 -6.67 -5.66
C GLY A 132 -9.97 -6.29 -5.06
N ILE A 133 -10.97 -7.17 -5.17
CA ILE A 133 -12.27 -7.00 -4.50
C ILE A 133 -12.16 -6.95 -2.98
N ASN A 134 -11.06 -7.42 -2.40
CA ASN A 134 -10.70 -7.22 -0.99
C ASN A 134 -10.20 -5.79 -0.67
N ASN A 135 -10.21 -4.90 -1.66
CA ASN A 135 -9.70 -3.53 -1.60
C ASN A 135 -8.22 -3.42 -1.16
N LEU A 136 -7.43 -4.44 -1.47
CA LEU A 136 -5.98 -4.45 -1.30
C LEU A 136 -5.30 -4.33 -2.66
N LEU A 137 -4.04 -3.85 -2.66
CA LEU A 137 -3.18 -3.94 -3.83
C LEU A 137 -2.87 -5.41 -4.09
N LEU A 138 -3.02 -5.82 -5.34
CA LEU A 138 -2.57 -7.12 -5.85
C LEU A 138 -1.37 -6.88 -6.77
N THR A 139 -0.19 -7.25 -6.32
CA THR A 139 1.02 -7.23 -7.17
C THR A 139 1.07 -8.50 -8.02
N PRO A 140 1.70 -8.48 -9.21
CA PRO A 140 1.79 -9.66 -10.07
C PRO A 140 2.39 -10.88 -9.37
N GLU A 141 3.47 -10.69 -8.60
CA GLU A 141 4.24 -11.79 -8.00
C GLU A 141 3.71 -12.22 -6.63
N HIS A 142 3.19 -11.29 -5.82
CA HIS A 142 2.88 -11.55 -4.40
C HIS A 142 1.42 -11.32 -4.04
N GLN A 143 0.60 -10.95 -5.00
CA GLN A 143 -0.82 -10.65 -4.80
C GLN A 143 -1.00 -9.67 -3.61
N ALA A 144 -1.93 -9.94 -2.68
CA ALA A 144 -2.20 -9.09 -1.53
C ALA A 144 -1.15 -9.21 -0.39
N ARG A 145 -0.11 -10.02 -0.55
CA ARG A 145 0.86 -10.32 0.53
C ARG A 145 1.99 -9.30 0.63
N VAL A 146 1.66 -8.04 0.48
CA VAL A 146 2.60 -6.92 0.56
C VAL A 146 2.11 -5.84 1.52
N ARG A 147 3.07 -5.13 2.10
CA ARG A 147 2.84 -3.86 2.78
C ARG A 147 3.48 -2.75 1.95
N LEU A 148 2.99 -1.53 2.09
CA LEU A 148 3.34 -0.40 1.23
C LEU A 148 3.78 0.81 2.05
N ALA A 149 4.69 1.61 1.50
CA ALA A 149 5.00 2.95 1.95
C ALA A 149 5.27 3.85 0.73
N SER A 150 5.33 5.16 0.93
CA SER A 150 5.51 6.12 -0.16
C SER A 150 6.36 7.31 0.27
N VAL A 151 6.96 7.96 -0.72
CA VAL A 151 7.67 9.24 -0.58
C VAL A 151 7.17 10.19 -1.66
N ILE A 152 6.84 11.43 -1.27
CA ILE A 152 6.53 12.53 -2.19
C ILE A 152 7.80 13.37 -2.34
N THR A 153 8.14 13.82 -3.56
CA THR A 153 9.36 14.58 -3.79
C THR A 153 9.22 15.63 -4.90
N THR A 154 10.07 16.66 -4.83
CA THR A 154 10.25 17.64 -5.91
C THR A 154 11.16 17.12 -7.04
N ALA A 155 11.78 15.95 -6.87
CA ALA A 155 12.65 15.34 -7.89
C ALA A 155 11.82 15.01 -9.15
N PRO A 156 12.29 15.40 -10.34
CA PRO A 156 11.74 14.90 -11.60
C PRO A 156 12.30 13.49 -11.84
N LEU A 157 11.44 12.48 -11.68
CA LEU A 157 11.79 11.08 -11.89
C LEU A 157 11.20 10.59 -13.22
N ASP A 158 11.77 9.53 -13.79
CA ASP A 158 11.13 8.79 -14.86
C ASP A 158 9.97 7.98 -14.28
N TYR A 159 8.83 7.92 -14.98
CA TYR A 159 7.59 7.37 -14.45
C TYR A 159 7.27 5.99 -15.00
N ASP A 160 6.85 5.11 -14.11
CA ASP A 160 6.37 3.79 -14.50
C ASP A 160 4.95 3.88 -15.11
N LYS A 161 4.63 2.92 -15.98
CA LYS A 161 3.29 2.80 -16.55
C LYS A 161 2.37 2.10 -15.55
N SER A 162 1.13 2.59 -15.44
CA SER A 162 0.10 1.85 -14.71
C SER A 162 -0.15 0.50 -15.38
N LEU A 163 -0.48 -0.51 -14.59
CA LEU A 163 -0.89 -1.80 -15.14
C LEU A 163 -2.34 -1.74 -15.62
N ASP A 164 -2.59 -2.14 -16.84
CA ASP A 164 -3.92 -2.15 -17.43
C ASP A 164 -4.74 -3.38 -17.02
N GLU A 165 -4.06 -4.47 -16.65
CA GLU A 165 -4.69 -5.74 -16.30
C GLU A 165 -5.05 -5.83 -14.82
N SER A 166 -6.20 -6.45 -14.55
CA SER A 166 -6.61 -6.76 -13.18
C SER A 166 -5.91 -8.02 -12.67
N GLY A 167 -5.19 -7.91 -11.55
CA GLY A 167 -4.65 -9.08 -10.84
C GLY A 167 -5.73 -9.93 -10.12
N CYS A 168 -6.99 -9.46 -10.09
CA CYS A 168 -8.08 -10.11 -9.38
C CYS A 168 -8.90 -11.04 -10.28
N SER A 169 -8.87 -12.35 -10.01
CA SER A 169 -9.69 -13.35 -10.70
C SER A 169 -11.16 -13.38 -10.26
N ARG A 170 -11.58 -12.52 -9.33
CA ARG A 170 -12.94 -12.48 -8.74
C ARG A 170 -13.40 -13.82 -8.16
N CYS A 171 -12.50 -14.60 -7.57
CA CYS A 171 -12.81 -15.94 -7.00
C CYS A 171 -13.64 -15.90 -5.70
N LEU A 172 -13.91 -14.72 -5.14
CA LEU A 172 -14.71 -14.45 -3.94
C LEU A 172 -14.19 -15.09 -2.64
N LYS A 173 -13.01 -15.72 -2.63
CA LYS A 173 -12.45 -16.32 -1.41
C LYS A 173 -12.32 -15.30 -0.27
N CYS A 174 -11.84 -14.08 -0.57
CA CYS A 174 -11.68 -13.03 0.41
C CYS A 174 -13.02 -12.54 0.99
N VAL A 175 -14.10 -12.55 0.20
CA VAL A 175 -15.46 -12.20 0.65
C VAL A 175 -15.97 -13.28 1.61
N ARG A 176 -15.92 -14.56 1.20
CA ARG A 176 -16.37 -15.69 2.03
C ARG A 176 -15.61 -15.83 3.34
N GLU A 177 -14.32 -15.48 3.35
CA GLU A 177 -13.47 -15.56 4.55
C GLU A 177 -13.50 -14.29 5.41
N CYS A 178 -14.25 -13.26 5.02
CA CYS A 178 -14.34 -12.01 5.78
C CYS A 178 -15.26 -12.19 7.01
N PRO A 179 -14.72 -12.23 8.24
CA PRO A 179 -15.52 -12.52 9.43
C PRO A 179 -16.45 -11.38 9.84
N SER A 180 -16.24 -10.20 9.27
CA SER A 180 -17.05 -9.00 9.54
C SER A 180 -18.04 -8.66 8.43
N CYS A 181 -18.07 -9.44 7.34
CA CYS A 181 -18.88 -9.14 6.15
C CYS A 181 -18.64 -7.72 5.60
N ALA A 182 -17.42 -7.21 5.77
CA ALA A 182 -17.07 -5.86 5.33
C ALA A 182 -16.86 -5.75 3.80
N LEU A 183 -16.85 -6.89 3.11
CA LEU A 183 -16.60 -7.00 1.68
C LEU A 183 -17.83 -7.38 0.85
N ASP A 184 -19.01 -7.45 1.44
CA ASP A 184 -20.21 -7.98 0.78
C ASP A 184 -20.72 -7.08 -0.37
N ASP A 185 -20.52 -5.77 -0.26
CA ASP A 185 -21.02 -4.78 -1.22
C ASP A 185 -20.06 -4.46 -2.38
N TRP A 186 -19.06 -5.30 -2.63
CA TRP A 186 -18.00 -5.03 -3.61
C TRP A 186 -18.52 -4.80 -5.04
N GLU A 187 -19.62 -5.44 -5.42
CA GLU A 187 -20.21 -5.36 -6.78
C GLU A 187 -20.68 -3.96 -7.13
N LYS A 188 -21.05 -3.15 -6.12
CA LYS A 188 -21.66 -1.83 -6.34
C LYS A 188 -20.72 -0.81 -6.97
N SER A 189 -19.40 -0.87 -6.68
CA SER A 189 -18.47 0.18 -7.10
C SER A 189 -17.02 -0.27 -7.32
N TYR A 190 -16.76 -1.57 -7.33
CA TYR A 190 -15.40 -2.08 -7.50
C TYR A 190 -14.81 -1.75 -8.88
N SER A 191 -13.59 -1.22 -8.86
CA SER A 191 -12.73 -1.02 -10.03
C SER A 191 -11.30 -1.50 -9.74
N PRO A 192 -10.63 -2.18 -10.67
CA PRO A 192 -9.23 -2.54 -10.53
C PRO A 192 -8.28 -1.35 -10.39
N GLN A 193 -8.65 -0.18 -10.92
CA GLN A 193 -7.83 1.02 -10.94
C GLN A 193 -8.06 1.91 -9.71
N THR A 194 -9.30 2.00 -9.24
CA THR A 194 -9.67 2.91 -8.14
C THR A 194 -10.12 2.20 -6.86
N GLY A 195 -10.18 0.86 -6.88
CA GLY A 195 -10.71 0.11 -5.75
C GLY A 195 -12.20 0.38 -5.52
N TRP A 196 -12.63 0.36 -4.27
CA TRP A 196 -13.96 0.69 -3.81
C TRP A 196 -13.95 1.00 -2.31
N THR A 197 -15.07 1.46 -1.77
CA THR A 197 -15.15 1.74 -0.33
C THR A 197 -15.76 0.55 0.41
N ILE A 198 -14.91 -0.24 1.07
CA ILE A 198 -15.36 -1.33 1.95
C ILE A 198 -16.10 -0.77 3.16
N ASN A 199 -16.90 -1.59 3.85
CA ASN A 199 -17.45 -1.20 5.13
C ASN A 199 -16.33 -1.16 6.19
N LYS A 200 -15.69 0.02 6.33
CA LYS A 200 -14.53 0.22 7.21
C LYS A 200 -14.88 0.03 8.67
N GLU A 201 -16.09 0.42 9.08
CA GLU A 201 -16.56 0.30 10.45
C GLU A 201 -16.69 -1.16 10.87
N LYS A 202 -17.34 -1.99 10.06
CA LYS A 202 -17.40 -3.44 10.30
C LYS A 202 -15.99 -4.05 10.39
N CYS A 203 -15.09 -3.69 9.46
CA CYS A 203 -13.71 -4.20 9.46
C CYS A 203 -12.95 -3.74 10.70
N ALA A 204 -13.03 -2.47 11.07
CA ALA A 204 -12.38 -1.91 12.24
C ALA A 204 -12.93 -2.49 13.54
N HIS A 205 -14.26 -2.59 13.69
CA HIS A 205 -14.88 -3.21 14.85
C HIS A 205 -14.38 -4.65 15.06
N TYR A 206 -14.31 -5.44 13.99
CA TYR A 206 -13.77 -6.79 14.10
C TYR A 206 -12.31 -6.79 14.57
N MET A 207 -11.44 -5.95 14.00
CA MET A 207 -10.03 -5.91 14.39
C MET A 207 -9.82 -5.40 15.82
N PHE A 208 -10.46 -4.30 16.18
CA PHE A 208 -10.13 -3.58 17.41
C PHE A 208 -10.98 -4.02 18.61
N VAL A 209 -12.17 -4.55 18.38
CA VAL A 209 -13.08 -5.01 19.44
C VAL A 209 -13.14 -6.53 19.49
N ALA A 210 -13.70 -7.18 18.48
CA ALA A 210 -13.91 -8.63 18.50
C ALA A 210 -12.61 -9.43 18.48
N ASN A 211 -11.56 -8.92 17.85
CA ASN A 211 -10.25 -9.55 17.73
C ASN A 211 -9.18 -8.95 18.67
N THR A 212 -9.60 -8.28 19.73
CA THR A 212 -8.76 -7.76 20.82
C THR A 212 -7.59 -6.87 20.35
N GLY A 213 -7.83 -6.01 19.36
CA GLY A 213 -6.83 -5.08 18.83
C GLY A 213 -5.83 -5.68 17.82
N LYS A 214 -5.97 -6.96 17.47
CA LYS A 214 -5.06 -7.63 16.54
C LYS A 214 -5.53 -7.51 15.10
N ARG A 215 -4.58 -7.30 14.17
CA ARG A 215 -4.89 -7.28 12.74
C ARG A 215 -5.48 -8.62 12.28
N CYS A 216 -6.49 -8.57 11.41
CA CYS A 216 -7.21 -9.76 10.97
C CYS A 216 -6.41 -10.59 9.96
N GLY A 217 -6.01 -9.99 8.82
CA GLY A 217 -5.21 -10.63 7.78
C GLY A 217 -5.90 -11.72 6.95
N LEU A 218 -7.17 -12.08 7.21
CA LEU A 218 -7.83 -13.20 6.51
C LEU A 218 -8.06 -12.92 5.02
N CYS A 219 -8.41 -11.70 4.64
CA CYS A 219 -8.52 -11.33 3.22
C CYS A 219 -7.16 -11.30 2.49
N VAL A 220 -6.06 -11.06 3.21
CA VAL A 220 -4.69 -11.19 2.68
C VAL A 220 -4.35 -12.67 2.46
N ARG A 221 -4.64 -13.52 3.47
CA ARG A 221 -4.45 -14.98 3.38
C ARG A 221 -5.24 -15.59 2.22
N ALA A 222 -6.51 -15.22 2.11
CA ALA A 222 -7.43 -15.74 1.10
C ALA A 222 -6.99 -15.43 -0.34
N CYS A 223 -6.28 -14.30 -0.52
CA CYS A 223 -5.71 -13.90 -1.80
C CYS A 223 -4.32 -14.55 -1.97
N ALA A 224 -4.31 -15.87 -2.17
CA ALA A 224 -3.09 -16.64 -2.34
C ALA A 224 -2.38 -16.28 -3.66
N THR A 225 -1.05 -16.38 -3.66
CA THR A 225 -0.25 -16.44 -4.89
C THR A 225 -0.72 -17.62 -5.75
N LYS A 226 -0.75 -17.39 -7.06
CA LYS A 226 -0.98 -18.47 -8.05
C LYS A 226 0.06 -19.56 -7.89
#